data_1fcec1281a2f403b28e82781894bb96c
#
_entry.id   1fcec1281a2f403b28e82781894bb96c
#
_cell.length_a   1.000
_cell.length_b   1.000
_cell.length_c   1.000
_cell.angle_alpha   90.00
_cell.angle_beta   90.00
_cell.angle_gamma   90.00
#
_symmetry.space_group_name_H-M   'P 1'
#
loop_
_entity.id
_entity.type
_entity.pdbx_description
1 polymer ?
#
loop_
_entity_poly.entity_id
_entity_poly.type
_entity_poly.pdbx_seq_one_letter_code
_entity_poly.pdbx_strand_id
1 'polypeptide(L)'
;MLSFWEKSSLLDFDYIVIGGGLVGCFAALTYKEAHPTAKVALLERGLLPKGASTKNAGFACFGSLSELQDDLNDCSLDELVSLTERRYKGILHLRASLGDEAIGYAPVKGFELCLDEVNLEQMAFFNNALRSVFGSEPFSDHSSRLNSYPFDSQIKGLIAHAFEGTVHTGKLIDTLYKKLGEIGVRVFTGTELLSYTESESKVQLEVTSGHQGLNLNAQKVAFCTNAFTPLFFPELDIQPGRGLVLVTKPIEGLHLEGSFHYHSGYNYFRAIDQRILLGGARHLDKPTETTHEFGTNPLLRAQLVKDLNELILPRYSVKVDYEWSGIMAFGKNKQPIIKKVSDRIAVAARLGGMGVALGSLLGKEVADLL
;
A
#
# COMPACT_ATOMS: atom_id res chain seq x y z
N MET A 1 -24.56 -4.55 -29.83
CA MET A 1 -25.74 -3.63 -29.86
C MET A 1 -26.28 -3.54 -28.44
N LEU A 2 -26.46 -2.33 -27.90
CA LEU A 2 -27.02 -2.10 -26.56
C LEU A 2 -28.54 -2.00 -26.61
N SER A 3 -29.20 -2.63 -25.66
CA SER A 3 -30.64 -2.54 -25.45
C SER A 3 -31.07 -1.17 -24.91
N PHE A 4 -32.35 -0.87 -24.95
CA PHE A 4 -32.90 0.32 -24.29
C PHE A 4 -32.58 0.37 -22.79
N TRP A 5 -32.69 -0.76 -22.10
CA TRP A 5 -32.43 -0.88 -20.66
C TRP A 5 -30.98 -0.64 -20.30
N GLU A 6 -30.04 -1.15 -21.09
CA GLU A 6 -28.62 -0.90 -20.90
C GLU A 6 -28.31 0.59 -21.05
N LYS A 7 -28.83 1.21 -22.13
CA LYS A 7 -28.59 2.65 -22.38
C LYS A 7 -29.21 3.55 -21.33
N SER A 8 -30.42 3.24 -20.85
CA SER A 8 -31.16 4.12 -19.93
C SER A 8 -30.75 3.96 -18.46
N SER A 9 -30.13 2.82 -18.09
CA SER A 9 -29.97 2.49 -16.67
C SER A 9 -28.58 2.11 -16.24
N LEU A 10 -27.68 1.74 -17.18
CA LEU A 10 -26.41 1.12 -16.84
C LEU A 10 -25.16 1.92 -17.25
N LEU A 11 -25.31 3.03 -17.99
CA LEU A 11 -24.19 3.77 -18.55
C LEU A 11 -23.89 5.10 -17.84
N ASP A 12 -24.85 5.63 -17.08
CA ASP A 12 -24.73 6.94 -16.44
C ASP A 12 -24.58 6.79 -14.92
N PHE A 13 -23.57 7.47 -14.37
CA PHE A 13 -23.21 7.47 -12.96
C PHE A 13 -23.03 8.90 -12.45
N ASP A 14 -23.24 9.09 -11.15
CA ASP A 14 -22.91 10.34 -10.48
C ASP A 14 -21.39 10.38 -10.18
N TYR A 15 -20.81 9.24 -9.83
CA TYR A 15 -19.40 9.13 -9.51
C TYR A 15 -18.79 7.83 -10.04
N ILE A 16 -17.67 7.92 -10.74
CA ILE A 16 -16.88 6.77 -11.17
C ILE A 16 -15.47 6.86 -10.60
N VAL A 17 -15.01 5.77 -10.01
CA VAL A 17 -13.64 5.62 -9.52
C VAL A 17 -12.87 4.68 -10.45
N ILE A 18 -11.68 5.11 -10.89
CA ILE A 18 -10.77 4.34 -11.73
C ILE A 18 -9.66 3.74 -10.87
N GLY A 19 -9.65 2.40 -10.75
CA GLY A 19 -8.69 1.63 -9.96
C GLY A 19 -9.30 1.02 -8.69
N GLY A 20 -9.40 -0.31 -8.66
CA GLY A 20 -9.98 -1.11 -7.57
C GLY A 20 -9.02 -1.43 -6.43
N GLY A 21 -7.98 -0.62 -6.22
CA GLY A 21 -7.08 -0.71 -5.06
C GLY A 21 -7.65 -0.06 -3.80
N LEU A 22 -6.85 -0.03 -2.71
CA LEU A 22 -7.26 0.55 -1.42
C LEU A 22 -7.80 1.97 -1.57
N VAL A 23 -7.07 2.85 -2.25
CA VAL A 23 -7.47 4.25 -2.44
C VAL A 23 -8.81 4.34 -3.16
N GLY A 24 -8.97 3.62 -4.27
CA GLY A 24 -10.21 3.67 -5.06
C GLY A 24 -11.40 3.07 -4.31
N CYS A 25 -11.21 1.98 -3.59
CA CYS A 25 -12.27 1.40 -2.76
C CYS A 25 -12.73 2.38 -1.68
N PHE A 26 -11.80 3.05 -0.98
CA PHE A 26 -12.16 4.06 0.03
C PHE A 26 -12.74 5.32 -0.59
N ALA A 27 -12.33 5.73 -1.80
CA ALA A 27 -12.96 6.83 -2.52
C ALA A 27 -14.42 6.53 -2.85
N ALA A 28 -14.69 5.34 -3.38
CA ALA A 28 -16.06 4.90 -3.68
C ALA A 28 -16.90 4.75 -2.41
N LEU A 29 -16.35 4.19 -1.35
CA LEU A 29 -16.99 4.02 -0.04
C LEU A 29 -17.39 5.37 0.55
N THR A 30 -16.43 6.28 0.69
CA THR A 30 -16.65 7.61 1.28
C THR A 30 -17.69 8.41 0.51
N TYR A 31 -17.55 8.44 -0.84
CA TYR A 31 -18.52 9.17 -1.66
C TYR A 31 -19.94 8.60 -1.54
N LYS A 32 -20.06 7.26 -1.55
CA LYS A 32 -21.36 6.59 -1.42
C LYS A 32 -22.00 6.78 -0.03
N GLU A 33 -21.19 6.76 1.02
CA GLU A 33 -21.68 7.05 2.39
C GLU A 33 -22.16 8.50 2.54
N ALA A 34 -21.47 9.47 1.93
CA ALA A 34 -21.87 10.88 1.92
C ALA A 34 -23.08 11.14 1.01
N HIS A 35 -23.24 10.37 -0.06
CA HIS A 35 -24.30 10.50 -1.07
C HIS A 35 -25.05 9.16 -1.28
N PRO A 36 -25.92 8.73 -0.35
CA PRO A 36 -26.52 7.39 -0.36
C PRO A 36 -27.36 7.06 -1.60
N THR A 37 -27.94 8.08 -2.25
CA THR A 37 -28.75 7.91 -3.48
C THR A 37 -27.94 7.93 -4.75
N ALA A 38 -26.65 8.37 -4.69
CA ALA A 38 -25.80 8.46 -5.87
C ALA A 38 -25.54 7.10 -6.52
N LYS A 39 -25.52 7.08 -7.84
CA LYS A 39 -25.05 5.93 -8.63
C LYS A 39 -23.53 5.98 -8.70
N VAL A 40 -22.88 5.09 -7.95
CA VAL A 40 -21.41 5.02 -7.87
C VAL A 40 -20.91 3.76 -8.55
N ALA A 41 -19.86 3.88 -9.36
CA ALA A 41 -19.16 2.75 -9.95
C ALA A 41 -17.67 2.79 -9.62
N LEU A 42 -17.06 1.61 -9.53
CA LEU A 42 -15.62 1.41 -9.43
C LEU A 42 -15.16 0.51 -10.57
N LEU A 43 -14.16 0.96 -11.34
CA LEU A 43 -13.61 0.22 -12.46
C LEU A 43 -12.24 -0.36 -12.07
N GLU A 44 -12.08 -1.67 -12.26
CA GLU A 44 -10.81 -2.39 -12.08
C GLU A 44 -10.48 -3.16 -13.36
N ARG A 45 -9.31 -2.90 -13.93
CA ARG A 45 -8.90 -3.52 -15.20
C ARG A 45 -8.62 -5.02 -15.10
N GLY A 46 -8.20 -5.50 -13.93
CA GLY A 46 -8.01 -6.94 -13.68
C GLY A 46 -9.30 -7.65 -13.35
N LEU A 47 -9.39 -8.94 -13.64
CA LEU A 47 -10.46 -9.79 -13.11
C LEU A 47 -10.42 -9.80 -11.58
N LEU A 48 -9.22 -9.91 -11.00
CA LEU A 48 -8.91 -9.60 -9.60
C LEU A 48 -8.09 -8.31 -9.58
N PRO A 49 -8.13 -7.51 -8.50
CA PRO A 49 -7.30 -6.33 -8.39
C PRO A 49 -5.82 -6.66 -8.58
N LYS A 50 -5.19 -6.09 -9.62
CA LYS A 50 -3.79 -6.39 -9.99
C LYS A 50 -2.78 -5.41 -9.40
N GLY A 51 -3.24 -4.31 -8.79
CA GLY A 51 -2.40 -3.27 -8.25
C GLY A 51 -1.65 -3.68 -6.97
N ALA A 52 -0.84 -2.77 -6.42
CA ALA A 52 -0.05 -2.98 -5.20
C ALA A 52 -0.91 -3.37 -3.98
N SER A 53 -2.20 -3.06 -3.99
CA SER A 53 -3.12 -3.34 -2.88
C SER A 53 -3.31 -4.84 -2.60
N THR A 54 -3.15 -5.72 -3.59
CA THR A 54 -3.21 -7.18 -3.44
C THR A 54 -1.83 -7.83 -3.41
N LYS A 55 -0.76 -7.05 -3.63
CA LYS A 55 0.62 -7.52 -3.75
C LYS A 55 1.51 -7.11 -2.57
N ASN A 56 0.96 -6.34 -1.61
CA ASN A 56 1.71 -5.89 -0.44
C ASN A 56 1.88 -7.02 0.59
N ALA A 57 2.81 -6.81 1.51
CA ALA A 57 3.15 -7.76 2.56
C ALA A 57 2.28 -7.64 3.83
N GLY A 58 1.32 -6.72 3.85
CA GLY A 58 0.39 -6.51 4.95
C GLY A 58 1.01 -5.82 6.17
N PHE A 59 1.97 -4.93 5.97
CA PHE A 59 2.54 -4.11 7.05
C PHE A 59 1.67 -2.87 7.29
N ALA A 60 1.26 -2.68 8.53
CA ALA A 60 0.66 -1.45 9.03
C ALA A 60 1.75 -0.67 9.77
N CYS A 61 2.62 0.00 9.01
CA CYS A 61 3.85 0.62 9.48
C CYS A 61 3.92 2.10 9.13
N PHE A 62 4.82 2.81 9.80
CA PHE A 62 4.95 4.26 9.72
C PHE A 62 6.34 4.73 9.27
N GLY A 63 7.32 3.84 9.27
CA GLY A 63 8.72 4.05 8.97
C GLY A 63 9.61 3.60 10.13
N SER A 64 10.64 2.81 9.84
CA SER A 64 11.66 2.42 10.82
C SER A 64 12.56 3.60 11.18
N LEU A 65 13.31 3.49 12.26
CA LEU A 65 14.16 4.60 12.73
C LEU A 65 15.17 5.05 11.65
N SER A 66 15.84 4.08 11.01
CA SER A 66 16.80 4.39 9.96
C SER A 66 16.13 4.91 8.68
N GLU A 67 14.91 4.44 8.35
CA GLU A 67 14.14 4.99 7.23
C GLU A 67 13.79 6.46 7.46
N LEU A 68 13.34 6.82 8.67
CA LEU A 68 13.03 8.20 9.01
C LEU A 68 14.29 9.10 8.99
N GLN A 69 15.43 8.55 9.40
CA GLN A 69 16.70 9.27 9.29
C GLN A 69 17.09 9.55 7.83
N ASP A 70 16.93 8.56 6.96
CA ASP A 70 17.21 8.74 5.54
C ASP A 70 16.24 9.76 4.91
N ASP A 71 14.98 9.78 5.34
CA ASP A 71 13.97 10.72 4.85
C ASP A 71 14.34 12.19 5.12
N LEU A 72 15.06 12.48 6.22
CA LEU A 72 15.52 13.84 6.53
C LEU A 72 16.56 14.39 5.53
N ASN A 73 17.12 13.57 4.65
CA ASN A 73 17.96 14.05 3.55
C ASN A 73 17.14 14.73 2.45
N ASP A 74 15.84 14.38 2.34
CA ASP A 74 14.96 14.79 1.25
C ASP A 74 13.78 15.68 1.72
N CYS A 75 13.55 15.80 3.03
CA CYS A 75 12.46 16.62 3.59
C CYS A 75 12.83 17.24 4.95
N SER A 76 12.09 18.27 5.33
CA SER A 76 12.20 18.86 6.67
C SER A 76 11.60 17.94 7.75
N LEU A 77 11.99 18.17 9.01
CA LEU A 77 11.44 17.44 10.15
C LEU A 77 9.90 17.61 10.26
N ASP A 78 9.38 18.80 10.01
CA ASP A 78 7.95 19.07 10.06
C ASP A 78 7.18 18.30 8.98
N GLU A 79 7.73 18.21 7.77
CA GLU A 79 7.15 17.41 6.68
C GLU A 79 7.18 15.90 7.01
N LEU A 80 8.26 15.42 7.61
CA LEU A 80 8.40 14.04 8.06
C LEU A 80 7.36 13.71 9.15
N VAL A 81 7.24 14.55 10.19
CA VAL A 81 6.27 14.40 11.27
C VAL A 81 4.84 14.42 10.71
N SER A 82 4.53 15.36 9.82
CA SER A 82 3.21 15.45 9.17
C SER A 82 2.89 14.21 8.34
N LEU A 83 3.84 13.67 7.58
CA LEU A 83 3.64 12.45 6.80
C LEU A 83 3.44 11.22 7.71
N THR A 84 4.22 11.12 8.79
CA THR A 84 4.08 10.05 9.78
C THR A 84 2.71 10.11 10.47
N GLU A 85 2.23 11.30 10.82
CA GLU A 85 0.90 11.52 11.37
C GLU A 85 -0.20 11.08 10.37
N ARG A 86 -0.05 11.41 9.09
CA ARG A 86 -0.99 10.95 8.05
C ARG A 86 -1.01 9.44 7.92
N ARG A 87 0.15 8.77 7.96
CA ARG A 87 0.25 7.30 7.96
C ARG A 87 -0.49 6.71 9.17
N TYR A 88 -0.28 7.27 10.37
CA TYR A 88 -0.94 6.82 11.59
C TYR A 88 -2.45 7.02 11.53
N LYS A 89 -2.92 8.22 11.17
CA LYS A 89 -4.36 8.52 10.98
C LYS A 89 -5.01 7.60 9.93
N GLY A 90 -4.28 7.27 8.87
CA GLY A 90 -4.80 6.37 7.83
C GLY A 90 -4.97 4.93 8.33
N ILE A 91 -4.08 4.41 9.17
CA ILE A 91 -4.27 3.10 9.82
C ILE A 91 -5.46 3.14 10.77
N LEU A 92 -5.59 4.19 11.58
CA LEU A 92 -6.74 4.34 12.48
C LEU A 92 -8.05 4.40 11.70
N HIS A 93 -8.08 5.15 10.59
CA HIS A 93 -9.25 5.23 9.72
C HIS A 93 -9.57 3.89 9.05
N LEU A 94 -8.57 3.16 8.56
CA LEU A 94 -8.72 1.81 8.00
C LEU A 94 -9.40 0.87 9.00
N ARG A 95 -8.87 0.81 10.22
CA ARG A 95 -9.36 -0.04 11.31
C ARG A 95 -10.78 0.33 11.76
N ALA A 96 -11.03 1.63 11.94
CA ALA A 96 -12.36 2.12 12.31
C ALA A 96 -13.41 1.83 11.24
N SER A 97 -13.06 1.93 9.95
CA SER A 97 -13.98 1.73 8.84
C SER A 97 -14.34 0.26 8.61
N LEU A 98 -13.40 -0.67 8.85
CA LEU A 98 -13.56 -2.06 8.45
C LEU A 98 -13.61 -3.04 9.64
N GLY A 99 -13.07 -2.67 10.78
CA GLY A 99 -12.91 -3.53 11.97
C GLY A 99 -11.68 -4.43 11.90
N ASP A 100 -10.99 -4.56 13.02
CA ASP A 100 -9.72 -5.28 13.13
C ASP A 100 -9.84 -6.76 12.73
N GLU A 101 -10.88 -7.44 13.19
CA GLU A 101 -11.13 -8.85 12.91
C GLU A 101 -11.35 -9.10 11.41
N ALA A 102 -12.15 -8.27 10.78
CA ALA A 102 -12.50 -8.42 9.36
C ALA A 102 -11.29 -8.28 8.42
N ILE A 103 -10.33 -7.44 8.79
CA ILE A 103 -9.10 -7.24 8.02
C ILE A 103 -7.91 -8.04 8.53
N GLY A 104 -8.11 -8.82 9.61
CA GLY A 104 -7.04 -9.58 10.27
C GLY A 104 -5.92 -8.67 10.77
N TYR A 105 -6.27 -7.51 11.37
CA TYR A 105 -5.29 -6.64 11.99
C TYR A 105 -4.76 -7.26 13.27
N ALA A 106 -3.42 -7.25 13.43
CA ALA A 106 -2.73 -7.69 14.63
C ALA A 106 -1.72 -6.64 15.10
N PRO A 107 -1.81 -6.13 16.34
CA PRO A 107 -0.90 -5.13 16.91
C PRO A 107 0.40 -5.79 17.41
N VAL A 108 1.13 -6.43 16.52
CA VAL A 108 2.32 -7.25 16.85
C VAL A 108 3.60 -6.45 17.08
N LYS A 109 3.56 -5.14 16.98
CA LYS A 109 4.70 -4.22 16.93
C LYS A 109 5.52 -4.37 15.65
N GLY A 110 6.20 -3.29 15.26
CA GLY A 110 7.26 -3.30 14.28
C GLY A 110 8.62 -3.43 14.95
N PHE A 111 9.57 -4.01 14.25
CA PHE A 111 10.95 -4.11 14.71
C PHE A 111 11.90 -3.74 13.58
N GLU A 112 12.93 -3.00 13.89
CA GLU A 112 14.05 -2.78 12.99
C GLU A 112 15.25 -3.59 13.46
N LEU A 113 15.81 -4.40 12.56
CA LEU A 113 17.07 -5.12 12.77
C LEU A 113 18.23 -4.20 12.42
N CYS A 114 19.11 -3.94 13.38
CA CYS A 114 20.30 -3.13 13.21
C CYS A 114 21.53 -4.03 13.03
N LEU A 115 22.31 -3.80 11.98
CA LEU A 115 23.62 -4.46 11.78
C LEU A 115 24.71 -3.84 12.64
N ASP A 116 24.50 -2.60 13.07
CA ASP A 116 25.32 -1.88 14.03
C ASP A 116 24.60 -1.77 15.38
N GLU A 117 25.28 -1.26 16.40
CA GLU A 117 24.64 -0.98 17.69
C GLU A 117 23.59 0.13 17.54
N VAL A 118 22.56 0.08 18.40
CA VAL A 118 21.45 1.05 18.38
C VAL A 118 21.97 2.44 18.74
N ASN A 119 21.70 3.40 17.86
CA ASN A 119 21.99 4.80 18.15
C ASN A 119 20.88 5.39 19.05
N LEU A 120 21.16 5.42 20.37
CA LEU A 120 20.21 5.90 21.38
C LEU A 120 19.90 7.40 21.27
N GLU A 121 20.87 8.23 20.81
CA GLU A 121 20.64 9.67 20.62
C GLU A 121 19.68 9.93 19.48
N GLN A 122 19.87 9.23 18.37
CA GLN A 122 18.96 9.28 17.22
C GLN A 122 17.55 8.79 17.60
N MET A 123 17.46 7.70 18.35
CA MET A 123 16.18 7.18 18.84
C MET A 123 15.47 8.20 19.74
N ALA A 124 16.19 8.84 20.65
CA ALA A 124 15.65 9.89 21.52
C ALA A 124 15.18 11.11 20.73
N PHE A 125 15.91 11.52 19.68
CA PHE A 125 15.52 12.60 18.78
C PHE A 125 14.17 12.33 18.11
N PHE A 126 14.00 11.16 17.49
CA PHE A 126 12.73 10.81 16.82
C PHE A 126 11.60 10.55 17.81
N ASN A 127 11.88 9.98 18.98
CA ASN A 127 10.90 9.83 20.04
C ASN A 127 10.32 11.19 20.48
N ASN A 128 11.19 12.20 20.62
CA ASN A 128 10.74 13.55 20.96
C ASN A 128 9.92 14.17 19.81
N ALA A 129 10.40 14.08 18.57
CA ALA A 129 9.74 14.64 17.40
C ALA A 129 8.34 14.04 17.14
N LEU A 130 8.19 12.73 17.37
CA LEU A 130 6.96 11.99 17.09
C LEU A 130 6.03 11.83 18.30
N ARG A 131 6.40 12.31 19.47
CA ARG A 131 5.60 12.20 20.70
C ARG A 131 4.19 12.80 20.53
N SER A 132 4.06 13.91 19.80
CA SER A 132 2.76 14.54 19.54
C SER A 132 1.86 13.71 18.62
N VAL A 133 2.44 12.91 17.73
CA VAL A 133 1.73 12.03 16.80
C VAL A 133 1.13 10.83 17.54
N PHE A 134 1.93 10.17 18.37
CA PHE A 134 1.57 8.89 18.99
C PHE A 134 1.09 9.00 20.45
N GLY A 135 1.24 10.18 21.07
CA GLY A 135 0.92 10.40 22.48
C GLY A 135 1.97 9.83 23.46
N SER A 136 2.95 9.10 22.97
CA SER A 136 4.08 8.53 23.74
C SER A 136 5.27 8.28 22.81
N GLU A 137 6.36 7.79 23.35
CA GLU A 137 7.55 7.44 22.57
C GLU A 137 7.28 6.20 21.69
N PRO A 138 7.40 6.31 20.34
CA PRO A 138 7.16 5.17 19.46
C PRO A 138 8.28 4.13 19.47
N PHE A 139 9.54 4.53 19.68
CA PHE A 139 10.71 3.66 19.59
C PHE A 139 11.26 3.27 20.95
N SER A 140 11.71 2.03 21.07
CA SER A 140 12.41 1.51 22.24
C SER A 140 13.45 0.47 21.86
N ASP A 141 14.58 0.43 22.60
CA ASP A 141 15.61 -0.57 22.40
C ASP A 141 15.22 -1.91 23.01
N HIS A 142 15.16 -2.93 22.17
CA HIS A 142 14.87 -4.32 22.51
C HIS A 142 16.04 -5.27 22.23
N SER A 143 17.26 -4.76 22.06
CA SER A 143 18.46 -5.55 21.71
C SER A 143 18.74 -6.69 22.69
N SER A 144 18.41 -6.52 23.98
CA SER A 144 18.53 -7.58 25.00
C SER A 144 17.67 -8.83 24.68
N ARG A 145 16.67 -8.71 23.80
CA ARG A 145 15.80 -9.82 23.37
C ARG A 145 16.30 -10.54 22.13
N LEU A 146 17.39 -10.12 21.48
CA LEU A 146 17.91 -10.73 20.25
C LEU A 146 18.09 -12.24 20.36
N ASN A 147 18.57 -12.72 21.51
CA ASN A 147 18.77 -14.15 21.76
C ASN A 147 17.46 -14.97 21.76
N SER A 148 16.30 -14.34 21.86
CA SER A 148 15.00 -15.02 21.75
C SER A 148 14.52 -15.19 20.32
N TYR A 149 15.22 -14.61 19.36
CA TYR A 149 14.94 -14.71 17.93
C TYR A 149 15.93 -15.64 17.23
N PRO A 150 15.57 -16.20 16.09
CA PRO A 150 16.45 -17.12 15.33
C PRO A 150 17.53 -16.42 14.51
N PHE A 151 17.71 -15.11 14.65
CA PHE A 151 18.56 -14.28 13.81
C PHE A 151 20.05 -14.62 13.95
N ASP A 152 20.82 -14.27 12.93
CA ASP A 152 22.28 -14.37 12.96
C ASP A 152 22.90 -13.34 13.91
N SER A 153 24.10 -13.64 14.39
CA SER A 153 24.88 -12.78 15.27
C SER A 153 25.38 -11.47 14.66
N GLN A 154 25.23 -11.32 13.35
CA GLN A 154 25.46 -10.05 12.64
C GLN A 154 24.44 -8.97 13.05
N ILE A 155 23.25 -9.36 13.52
CA ILE A 155 22.27 -8.44 14.08
C ILE A 155 22.76 -7.99 15.46
N LYS A 156 23.05 -6.70 15.61
CA LYS A 156 23.61 -6.10 16.83
C LYS A 156 22.55 -5.36 17.65
N GLY A 157 21.47 -4.91 17.00
CA GLY A 157 20.42 -4.14 17.67
C GLY A 157 19.03 -4.53 17.18
N LEU A 158 18.04 -4.27 18.03
CA LEU A 158 16.62 -4.47 17.75
C LEU A 158 15.85 -3.27 18.30
N ILE A 159 15.30 -2.45 17.42
CA ILE A 159 14.47 -1.29 17.78
C ILE A 159 13.01 -1.65 17.58
N ALA A 160 12.20 -1.56 18.63
CA ALA A 160 10.76 -1.77 18.54
C ALA A 160 10.02 -0.47 18.22
N HIS A 161 9.02 -0.53 17.34
CA HIS A 161 8.02 0.51 17.11
C HIS A 161 6.68 0.05 17.72
N ALA A 162 6.23 0.74 18.78
CA ALA A 162 5.12 0.28 19.63
C ALA A 162 3.75 0.29 18.93
N PHE A 163 3.56 1.12 17.90
CA PHE A 163 2.27 1.38 17.26
C PHE A 163 2.08 0.65 15.93
N GLU A 164 3.09 -0.04 15.45
CA GLU A 164 3.00 -0.82 14.21
C GLU A 164 2.28 -2.15 14.43
N GLY A 165 1.80 -2.70 13.32
CA GLY A 165 1.10 -3.96 13.31
C GLY A 165 1.08 -4.56 11.90
N THR A 166 0.23 -5.58 11.73
CA THR A 166 0.04 -6.22 10.43
C THR A 166 -1.43 -6.36 10.10
N VAL A 167 -1.73 -6.47 8.80
CA VAL A 167 -3.06 -6.85 8.28
C VAL A 167 -2.95 -8.10 7.43
N HIS A 168 -4.06 -8.79 7.24
CA HIS A 168 -4.15 -9.85 6.25
C HIS A 168 -4.63 -9.26 4.92
N THR A 169 -3.72 -9.04 3.98
CA THR A 169 -3.99 -8.37 2.70
C THR A 169 -5.21 -8.93 1.95
N GLY A 170 -5.35 -10.26 1.92
CA GLY A 170 -6.49 -10.91 1.27
C GLY A 170 -7.82 -10.58 1.95
N LYS A 171 -7.89 -10.69 3.29
CA LYS A 171 -9.10 -10.33 4.06
C LYS A 171 -9.44 -8.85 3.91
N LEU A 172 -8.44 -7.98 3.89
CA LEU A 172 -8.63 -6.54 3.72
C LEU A 172 -9.32 -6.21 2.40
N ILE A 173 -8.86 -6.76 1.29
CA ILE A 173 -9.44 -6.52 -0.03
C ILE A 173 -10.83 -7.15 -0.14
N ASP A 174 -11.01 -8.38 0.34
CA ASP A 174 -12.31 -9.06 0.34
C ASP A 174 -13.36 -8.27 1.13
N THR A 175 -13.01 -7.81 2.33
CA THR A 175 -13.87 -6.98 3.18
C THR A 175 -14.28 -5.68 2.50
N LEU A 176 -13.34 -5.01 1.81
CA LEU A 176 -13.63 -3.78 1.06
C LEU A 176 -14.62 -4.04 -0.07
N TYR A 177 -14.38 -5.05 -0.91
CA TYR A 177 -15.26 -5.36 -2.03
C TYR A 177 -16.66 -5.78 -1.58
N LYS A 178 -16.75 -6.57 -0.50
CA LYS A 178 -18.02 -6.93 0.13
C LYS A 178 -18.77 -5.69 0.61
N LYS A 179 -18.10 -4.80 1.36
CA LYS A 179 -18.71 -3.56 1.86
C LYS A 179 -19.19 -2.65 0.74
N LEU A 180 -18.43 -2.50 -0.34
CA LEU A 180 -18.86 -1.75 -1.52
C LEU A 180 -20.14 -2.31 -2.13
N GLY A 181 -20.25 -3.63 -2.25
CA GLY A 181 -21.47 -4.30 -2.73
C GLY A 181 -22.66 -4.07 -1.81
N GLU A 182 -22.47 -4.18 -0.50
CA GLU A 182 -23.52 -3.99 0.52
C GLU A 182 -24.14 -2.58 0.48
N ILE A 183 -23.33 -1.54 0.20
CA ILE A 183 -23.82 -0.15 0.09
C ILE A 183 -24.27 0.22 -1.33
N GLY A 184 -24.25 -0.72 -2.29
CA GLY A 184 -24.74 -0.54 -3.64
C GLY A 184 -23.78 0.19 -4.59
N VAL A 185 -22.47 0.14 -4.33
CA VAL A 185 -21.46 0.53 -5.32
C VAL A 185 -21.36 -0.57 -6.38
N ARG A 186 -21.45 -0.19 -7.65
CA ARG A 186 -21.29 -1.13 -8.76
C ARG A 186 -19.82 -1.32 -9.07
N VAL A 187 -19.31 -2.53 -8.88
CA VAL A 187 -17.91 -2.86 -9.18
C VAL A 187 -17.84 -3.57 -10.52
N PHE A 188 -17.04 -3.01 -11.45
CA PHE A 188 -16.73 -3.60 -12.75
C PHE A 188 -15.27 -4.06 -12.73
N THR A 189 -15.04 -5.36 -12.59
CA THR A 189 -13.73 -5.98 -12.78
C THR A 189 -13.54 -6.39 -14.24
N GLY A 190 -12.29 -6.58 -14.68
CA GLY A 190 -11.98 -6.85 -16.08
C GLY A 190 -12.31 -5.68 -16.99
N THR A 191 -12.42 -4.45 -16.45
CA THR A 191 -12.84 -3.26 -17.19
C THR A 191 -11.73 -2.22 -17.16
N GLU A 192 -11.11 -2.00 -18.31
CA GLU A 192 -9.99 -1.07 -18.49
C GLU A 192 -10.47 0.26 -19.09
N LEU A 193 -10.05 1.37 -18.50
CA LEU A 193 -10.22 2.69 -19.06
C LEU A 193 -9.18 2.88 -20.18
N LEU A 194 -9.64 3.19 -21.39
CA LEU A 194 -8.79 3.50 -22.55
C LEU A 194 -8.53 5.00 -22.67
N SER A 195 -9.60 5.79 -22.60
CA SER A 195 -9.54 7.24 -22.73
C SER A 195 -10.71 7.90 -22.00
N TYR A 196 -10.60 9.21 -21.79
CA TYR A 196 -11.72 10.01 -21.27
C TYR A 196 -11.80 11.36 -21.98
N THR A 197 -13.00 11.94 -22.00
CA THR A 197 -13.26 13.28 -22.49
C THR A 197 -14.14 14.01 -21.49
N GLU A 198 -13.69 15.16 -21.03
CA GLU A 198 -14.46 16.04 -20.15
C GLU A 198 -15.22 17.10 -20.96
N SER A 199 -16.48 17.30 -20.62
CA SER A 199 -17.34 18.36 -21.15
C SER A 199 -17.88 19.22 -19.98
N GLU A 200 -18.58 20.30 -20.31
CA GLU A 200 -19.22 21.15 -19.30
C GLU A 200 -20.23 20.39 -18.41
N SER A 201 -20.84 19.33 -18.93
CA SER A 201 -21.92 18.61 -18.23
C SER A 201 -21.49 17.28 -17.62
N LYS A 202 -20.47 16.61 -18.16
CA LYS A 202 -20.08 15.26 -17.76
C LYS A 202 -18.68 14.87 -18.24
N VAL A 203 -18.17 13.78 -17.69
CA VAL A 203 -16.99 13.06 -18.18
C VAL A 203 -17.46 11.80 -18.89
N GLN A 204 -17.06 11.62 -20.14
CA GLN A 204 -17.26 10.39 -20.90
C GLN A 204 -16.01 9.52 -20.78
N LEU A 205 -16.19 8.26 -20.48
CA LEU A 205 -15.13 7.27 -20.27
C LEU A 205 -15.28 6.17 -21.32
N GLU A 206 -14.28 6.03 -22.18
CA GLU A 206 -14.17 4.90 -23.09
C GLU A 206 -13.52 3.73 -22.35
N VAL A 207 -14.26 2.65 -22.16
CA VAL A 207 -13.82 1.46 -21.42
C VAL A 207 -13.88 0.23 -22.29
N THR A 208 -13.04 -0.77 -21.97
CA THR A 208 -13.06 -2.07 -22.62
C THR A 208 -13.08 -3.20 -21.61
N SER A 209 -13.78 -4.29 -21.97
CA SER A 209 -13.71 -5.58 -21.27
C SER A 209 -13.49 -6.66 -22.33
N GLY A 210 -12.26 -7.17 -22.39
CA GLY A 210 -11.84 -8.07 -23.47
C GLY A 210 -11.91 -7.38 -24.84
N HIS A 211 -12.83 -7.83 -25.70
CA HIS A 211 -13.02 -7.29 -27.05
C HIS A 211 -14.22 -6.32 -27.16
N GLN A 212 -14.90 -6.03 -26.06
CA GLN A 212 -16.07 -5.16 -26.06
C GLN A 212 -15.72 -3.78 -25.52
N GLY A 213 -15.87 -2.76 -26.37
CA GLY A 213 -15.77 -1.35 -25.98
C GLY A 213 -17.14 -0.80 -25.58
N LEU A 214 -17.15 0.09 -24.57
CA LEU A 214 -18.33 0.74 -24.05
C LEU A 214 -18.00 2.15 -23.60
N ASN A 215 -18.95 3.07 -23.77
CA ASN A 215 -18.84 4.42 -23.20
C ASN A 215 -19.70 4.52 -21.94
N LEU A 216 -19.04 4.89 -20.81
CA LEU A 216 -19.70 5.26 -19.57
C LEU A 216 -19.67 6.77 -19.42
N ASN A 217 -20.67 7.34 -18.73
CA ASN A 217 -20.71 8.75 -18.41
C ASN A 217 -20.69 8.91 -16.87
N ALA A 218 -20.00 9.95 -16.40
CA ALA A 218 -20.00 10.31 -14.99
C ALA A 218 -20.13 11.81 -14.77
N GLN A 219 -20.76 12.22 -13.67
CA GLN A 219 -20.73 13.62 -13.27
C GLN A 219 -19.35 13.98 -12.69
N LYS A 220 -18.73 13.03 -11.98
CA LYS A 220 -17.43 13.17 -11.31
C LYS A 220 -16.62 11.89 -11.44
N VAL A 221 -15.29 12.01 -11.52
CA VAL A 221 -14.37 10.89 -11.69
C VAL A 221 -13.15 11.05 -10.78
N ALA A 222 -12.83 10.00 -10.02
CA ALA A 222 -11.57 9.91 -9.29
C ALA A 222 -10.62 8.89 -9.94
N PHE A 223 -9.40 9.33 -10.25
CA PHE A 223 -8.32 8.47 -10.72
C PHE A 223 -7.48 8.00 -9.54
N CYS A 224 -7.57 6.71 -9.23
CA CYS A 224 -6.86 6.03 -8.15
C CYS A 224 -5.94 4.92 -8.71
N THR A 225 -5.29 5.21 -9.83
CA THR A 225 -4.53 4.26 -10.64
C THR A 225 -3.06 4.12 -10.23
N ASN A 226 -2.64 4.81 -9.16
CA ASN A 226 -1.31 4.76 -8.53
C ASN A 226 -0.16 4.84 -9.56
N ALA A 227 0.64 3.80 -9.74
CA ALA A 227 1.77 3.77 -10.68
C ALA A 227 1.35 3.94 -12.15
N PHE A 228 0.10 3.69 -12.49
CA PHE A 228 -0.44 3.81 -13.85
C PHE A 228 -1.10 5.16 -14.12
N THR A 229 -1.10 6.06 -13.15
CA THR A 229 -1.64 7.42 -13.29
C THR A 229 -0.99 8.22 -14.43
N PRO A 230 0.31 8.10 -14.72
CA PRO A 230 0.94 8.81 -15.85
C PRO A 230 0.39 8.45 -17.24
N LEU A 231 -0.35 7.36 -17.40
CA LEU A 231 -1.05 7.05 -18.64
C LEU A 231 -2.13 8.09 -18.97
N PHE A 232 -2.67 8.78 -17.96
CA PHE A 232 -3.71 9.81 -18.10
C PHE A 232 -3.22 11.20 -17.73
N PHE A 233 -2.21 11.30 -16.87
CA PHE A 233 -1.64 12.54 -16.32
C PHE A 233 -0.10 12.46 -16.35
N PRO A 234 0.53 12.55 -17.52
CA PRO A 234 1.97 12.38 -17.70
C PRO A 234 2.82 13.47 -17.03
N GLU A 235 2.19 14.61 -16.70
CA GLU A 235 2.85 15.73 -16.00
C GLU A 235 3.06 15.48 -14.51
N LEU A 236 2.41 14.49 -13.92
CA LEU A 236 2.56 14.17 -12.51
C LEU A 236 3.88 13.42 -12.24
N ASP A 237 4.58 13.85 -11.19
CA ASP A 237 5.82 13.21 -10.76
C ASP A 237 5.56 11.83 -10.14
N ILE A 238 5.36 10.85 -11.00
CA ILE A 238 5.12 9.45 -10.63
C ILE A 238 6.00 8.54 -11.46
N GLN A 239 6.78 7.72 -10.77
CA GLN A 239 7.58 6.66 -11.37
C GLN A 239 7.14 5.30 -10.83
N PRO A 240 7.03 4.26 -11.66
CA PRO A 240 6.74 2.92 -11.19
C PRO A 240 7.94 2.35 -10.43
N GLY A 241 7.67 1.48 -9.49
CA GLY A 241 8.70 0.73 -8.80
C GLY A 241 8.23 -0.67 -8.49
N ARG A 242 8.84 -1.65 -9.14
CA ARG A 242 8.54 -3.06 -8.90
C ARG A 242 9.18 -3.52 -7.60
N GLY A 243 8.39 -4.16 -6.72
CA GLY A 243 8.86 -4.81 -5.50
C GLY A 243 8.65 -6.30 -5.57
N LEU A 244 9.65 -7.08 -5.12
CA LEU A 244 9.61 -8.54 -5.05
C LEU A 244 9.20 -8.99 -3.64
N VAL A 245 8.36 -10.02 -3.57
CA VAL A 245 7.98 -10.70 -2.33
C VAL A 245 8.14 -12.21 -2.50
N LEU A 246 8.72 -12.85 -1.50
CA LEU A 246 8.89 -14.30 -1.39
C LEU A 246 8.09 -14.81 -0.18
N VAL A 247 7.54 -16.02 -0.27
CA VAL A 247 6.97 -16.74 0.86
C VAL A 247 7.55 -18.14 0.93
N THR A 248 7.98 -18.56 2.11
CA THR A 248 8.57 -19.88 2.32
C THR A 248 7.51 -20.99 2.35
N LYS A 249 7.92 -22.24 2.23
CA LYS A 249 7.14 -23.38 2.72
C LYS A 249 6.91 -23.23 4.24
N PRO A 250 5.89 -23.91 4.81
CA PRO A 250 5.74 -23.95 6.25
C PRO A 250 7.01 -24.44 6.95
N ILE A 251 7.40 -23.78 8.03
CA ILE A 251 8.60 -24.06 8.81
C ILE A 251 8.16 -24.60 10.17
N GLU A 252 8.46 -25.84 10.45
CA GLU A 252 8.12 -26.48 11.70
C GLU A 252 8.81 -25.78 12.88
N GLY A 253 8.05 -25.48 13.94
CA GLY A 253 8.57 -24.83 15.14
C GLY A 253 8.95 -23.35 14.93
N LEU A 254 8.50 -22.70 13.87
CA LEU A 254 8.74 -21.27 13.68
C LEU A 254 7.98 -20.46 14.72
N HIS A 255 8.72 -19.83 15.62
CA HIS A 255 8.21 -18.84 16.58
C HIS A 255 8.81 -17.48 16.27
N LEU A 256 8.08 -16.67 15.52
CA LEU A 256 8.47 -15.32 15.16
C LEU A 256 7.25 -14.40 15.24
N GLU A 257 7.24 -13.50 16.21
CA GLU A 257 6.17 -12.51 16.38
C GLU A 257 6.72 -11.12 16.10
N GLY A 258 5.97 -10.34 15.32
CA GLY A 258 6.34 -9.00 14.89
C GLY A 258 6.38 -8.85 13.38
N SER A 259 6.53 -7.60 12.96
CA SER A 259 6.91 -7.22 11.60
C SER A 259 8.31 -6.61 11.64
N PHE A 260 9.18 -7.02 10.73
CA PHE A 260 10.60 -6.70 10.80
C PHE A 260 11.03 -5.93 9.57
N HIS A 261 11.87 -4.91 9.79
CA HIS A 261 12.51 -4.09 8.75
C HIS A 261 14.02 -4.11 8.93
N TYR A 262 14.77 -3.94 7.85
CA TYR A 262 16.22 -3.72 7.87
C TYR A 262 16.67 -3.00 6.59
N HIS A 263 17.91 -2.50 6.55
CA HIS A 263 18.42 -1.68 5.45
C HIS A 263 17.50 -0.48 5.15
N SER A 264 17.29 0.40 6.13
CA SER A 264 16.46 1.61 6.01
C SER A 264 15.05 1.32 5.44
N GLY A 265 14.43 0.24 5.88
CA GLY A 265 13.08 -0.16 5.44
C GLY A 265 13.00 -0.76 4.02
N TYR A 266 14.12 -0.85 3.29
CA TYR A 266 14.12 -1.48 1.96
C TYR A 266 13.80 -2.95 1.99
N ASN A 267 14.18 -3.66 3.06
CA ASN A 267 13.90 -5.06 3.27
C ASN A 267 12.97 -5.24 4.46
N TYR A 268 12.03 -6.15 4.33
CA TYR A 268 11.02 -6.39 5.36
C TYR A 268 10.57 -7.85 5.36
N PHE A 269 10.28 -8.39 6.55
CA PHE A 269 9.74 -9.74 6.66
C PHE A 269 8.83 -9.87 7.89
N ARG A 270 7.97 -10.88 7.85
CA ARG A 270 7.12 -11.30 8.98
C ARG A 270 6.77 -12.78 8.88
N ALA A 271 6.34 -13.36 9.98
CA ALA A 271 5.69 -14.66 9.96
C ALA A 271 4.21 -14.54 9.54
N ILE A 272 3.74 -15.53 8.78
CA ILE A 272 2.34 -15.75 8.45
C ILE A 272 2.11 -17.25 8.22
N ASP A 273 1.14 -17.85 8.91
CA ASP A 273 0.79 -19.27 8.79
C ASP A 273 2.02 -20.21 8.83
N GLN A 274 2.88 -20.01 9.83
CA GLN A 274 4.16 -20.73 10.00
C GLN A 274 5.14 -20.61 8.80
N ARG A 275 5.02 -19.56 8.02
CA ARG A 275 5.89 -19.23 6.89
C ARG A 275 6.56 -17.88 7.13
N ILE A 276 7.66 -17.62 6.47
CA ILE A 276 8.21 -16.27 6.36
C ILE A 276 7.75 -15.67 5.03
N LEU A 277 7.13 -14.50 5.13
CA LEU A 277 6.93 -13.60 4.02
C LEU A 277 8.06 -12.56 4.08
N LEU A 278 8.86 -12.46 3.01
CA LEU A 278 10.03 -11.59 2.92
C LEU A 278 9.96 -10.81 1.61
N GLY A 279 10.20 -9.51 1.66
CA GLY A 279 10.25 -8.67 0.46
C GLY A 279 11.31 -7.59 0.55
N GLY A 280 11.55 -6.93 -0.58
CA GLY A 280 12.47 -5.80 -0.64
C GLY A 280 13.59 -5.93 -1.66
N ALA A 281 14.80 -5.54 -1.25
CA ALA A 281 16.03 -5.53 -2.04
C ALA A 281 16.04 -4.61 -3.29
N ARG A 282 14.96 -3.83 -3.54
CA ARG A 282 14.86 -2.97 -4.73
C ARG A 282 15.99 -1.96 -4.85
N HIS A 283 16.58 -1.53 -3.73
CA HIS A 283 17.72 -0.59 -3.70
C HIS A 283 18.96 -1.11 -4.44
N LEU A 284 19.09 -2.43 -4.62
CA LEU A 284 20.23 -3.05 -5.28
C LEU A 284 20.20 -2.92 -6.82
N ASP A 285 19.00 -2.71 -7.39
CA ASP A 285 18.85 -2.55 -8.84
C ASP A 285 17.63 -1.67 -9.17
N LYS A 286 17.63 -0.44 -8.63
CA LYS A 286 16.54 0.52 -8.88
C LYS A 286 16.26 0.76 -10.37
N PRO A 287 17.26 0.85 -11.27
CA PRO A 287 16.99 1.08 -12.69
C PRO A 287 16.12 -0.02 -13.31
N THR A 288 16.46 -1.29 -13.13
CA THR A 288 15.67 -2.43 -13.66
C THR A 288 14.30 -2.52 -13.02
N GLU A 289 14.19 -2.14 -11.73
CA GLU A 289 12.93 -2.17 -11.00
C GLU A 289 12.05 -0.91 -11.23
N THR A 290 12.50 0.04 -12.05
CA THR A 290 11.67 1.18 -12.49
C THR A 290 10.89 0.78 -13.75
N THR A 291 9.84 -0.02 -13.54
CA THR A 291 9.05 -0.63 -14.62
C THR A 291 7.60 -0.85 -14.21
N HIS A 292 6.69 -0.87 -15.21
CA HIS A 292 5.28 -1.30 -15.06
C HIS A 292 5.09 -2.81 -15.30
N GLU A 293 6.13 -3.53 -15.65
CA GLU A 293 6.06 -4.96 -15.94
C GLU A 293 6.21 -5.79 -14.67
N PHE A 294 5.34 -6.78 -14.52
CA PHE A 294 5.49 -7.80 -13.48
C PHE A 294 6.63 -8.75 -13.84
N GLY A 295 7.26 -9.32 -12.84
CA GLY A 295 8.33 -10.29 -13.05
C GLY A 295 9.26 -10.37 -11.84
N THR A 296 10.20 -11.29 -11.88
CA THR A 296 11.20 -11.51 -10.83
C THR A 296 12.57 -11.09 -11.33
N ASN A 297 13.26 -10.26 -10.56
CA ASN A 297 14.66 -9.93 -10.79
C ASN A 297 15.55 -10.98 -10.10
N PRO A 298 16.37 -11.74 -10.85
CA PRO A 298 17.19 -12.80 -10.27
C PRO A 298 18.21 -12.30 -9.23
N LEU A 299 18.74 -11.09 -9.38
CA LEU A 299 19.67 -10.48 -8.42
C LEU A 299 18.98 -10.24 -7.07
N LEU A 300 17.81 -9.60 -7.10
CA LEU A 300 17.04 -9.30 -5.89
C LEU A 300 16.60 -10.61 -5.20
N ARG A 301 16.13 -11.56 -6.01
CA ARG A 301 15.73 -12.89 -5.51
C ARG A 301 16.87 -13.61 -4.81
N ALA A 302 18.04 -13.61 -5.42
CA ALA A 302 19.22 -14.26 -4.84
C ALA A 302 19.61 -13.62 -3.51
N GLN A 303 19.59 -12.29 -3.44
CA GLN A 303 19.86 -11.56 -2.20
C GLN A 303 18.85 -11.88 -1.09
N LEU A 304 17.54 -11.82 -1.41
CA LEU A 304 16.50 -12.15 -0.43
C LEU A 304 16.59 -13.60 0.08
N VAL A 305 16.90 -14.54 -0.80
CA VAL A 305 17.14 -15.94 -0.40
C VAL A 305 18.39 -16.09 0.48
N LYS A 306 19.45 -15.32 0.18
CA LYS A 306 20.66 -15.27 1.01
C LYS A 306 20.31 -14.71 2.40
N ASP A 307 19.66 -13.57 2.48
CA ASP A 307 19.25 -12.94 3.75
C ASP A 307 18.35 -13.88 4.57
N LEU A 308 17.45 -14.60 3.92
CA LEU A 308 16.56 -15.56 4.57
C LEU A 308 17.35 -16.67 5.26
N ASN A 309 18.39 -17.24 4.60
CA ASN A 309 19.15 -18.39 5.11
C ASN A 309 20.35 -18.00 5.98
N GLU A 310 20.94 -16.82 5.78
CA GLU A 310 22.15 -16.42 6.48
C GLU A 310 21.89 -15.41 7.60
N LEU A 311 20.87 -14.55 7.47
CA LEU A 311 20.59 -13.47 8.41
C LEU A 311 19.36 -13.75 9.29
N ILE A 312 18.24 -14.17 8.66
CA ILE A 312 16.93 -14.27 9.34
C ILE A 312 16.76 -15.63 10.01
N LEU A 313 17.05 -16.71 9.29
CA LEU A 313 16.82 -18.09 9.75
C LEU A 313 18.05 -18.99 9.54
N PRO A 314 19.27 -18.67 10.04
CA PRO A 314 20.48 -19.42 9.77
C PRO A 314 20.46 -20.86 10.29
N ARG A 315 19.54 -21.18 11.20
CA ARG A 315 19.42 -22.51 11.82
C ARG A 315 18.32 -23.37 11.21
N TYR A 316 17.60 -22.87 10.19
CA TYR A 316 16.48 -23.56 9.54
C TYR A 316 16.82 -23.92 8.10
N SER A 317 16.30 -25.05 7.63
CA SER A 317 16.33 -25.37 6.20
C SER A 317 15.10 -24.77 5.53
N VAL A 318 15.28 -23.65 4.87
CA VAL A 318 14.16 -22.88 4.31
C VAL A 318 14.11 -23.01 2.79
N LYS A 319 12.90 -23.19 2.25
CA LYS A 319 12.63 -23.21 0.80
C LYS A 319 11.52 -22.23 0.46
N VAL A 320 11.72 -21.48 -0.61
CA VAL A 320 10.67 -20.61 -1.17
C VAL A 320 9.58 -21.47 -1.80
N ASP A 321 8.33 -21.11 -1.57
CA ASP A 321 7.12 -21.75 -2.08
C ASP A 321 6.40 -20.86 -3.09
N TYR A 322 6.23 -19.59 -2.76
CA TYR A 322 5.59 -18.57 -3.61
C TYR A 322 6.49 -17.36 -3.80
N GLU A 323 6.40 -16.76 -4.97
CA GLU A 323 6.98 -15.45 -5.24
C GLU A 323 6.09 -14.64 -6.16
N TRP A 324 6.07 -13.34 -5.96
CA TRP A 324 5.35 -12.40 -6.81
C TRP A 324 5.97 -11.01 -6.76
N SER A 325 5.57 -10.16 -7.70
CA SER A 325 5.91 -8.75 -7.68
C SER A 325 4.67 -7.86 -7.64
N GLY A 326 4.85 -6.65 -7.11
CA GLY A 326 3.86 -5.59 -7.11
C GLY A 326 4.46 -4.30 -7.67
N ILE A 327 3.64 -3.48 -8.35
CA ILE A 327 4.08 -2.21 -8.91
C ILE A 327 3.61 -1.08 -8.01
N MET A 328 4.57 -0.42 -7.36
CA MET A 328 4.35 0.74 -6.50
C MET A 328 4.57 2.04 -7.29
N ALA A 329 4.17 3.17 -6.71
CA ALA A 329 4.40 4.50 -7.27
C ALA A 329 5.32 5.30 -6.34
N PHE A 330 6.38 5.86 -6.92
CA PHE A 330 7.35 6.71 -6.26
C PHE A 330 7.42 8.06 -6.96
N GLY A 331 8.14 9.01 -6.39
CA GLY A 331 8.42 10.33 -6.95
C GLY A 331 9.66 10.92 -6.31
N LYS A 332 9.90 12.21 -6.53
CA LYS A 332 11.05 12.94 -5.97
C LYS A 332 10.99 13.04 -4.45
N ASN A 333 9.80 12.96 -3.86
CA ASN A 333 9.59 12.92 -2.42
C ASN A 333 8.55 11.85 -2.06
N LYS A 334 8.39 11.56 -0.76
CA LYS A 334 7.47 10.55 -0.24
C LYS A 334 6.04 11.06 -0.03
N GLN A 335 5.73 12.33 -0.32
CA GLN A 335 4.39 12.88 -0.17
C GLN A 335 3.42 12.27 -1.20
N PRO A 336 2.25 11.80 -0.82
CA PRO A 336 1.24 11.34 -1.77
C PRO A 336 0.71 12.50 -2.61
N ILE A 337 0.23 12.19 -3.81
CA ILE A 337 -0.43 13.15 -4.67
C ILE A 337 -1.94 13.06 -4.44
N ILE A 338 -2.55 14.19 -4.07
CA ILE A 338 -3.99 14.41 -4.10
C ILE A 338 -4.20 15.74 -4.81
N LYS A 339 -4.89 15.70 -5.95
CA LYS A 339 -5.05 16.87 -6.82
C LYS A 339 -6.45 16.91 -7.43
N LYS A 340 -7.13 18.03 -7.27
CA LYS A 340 -8.28 18.39 -8.08
C LYS A 340 -7.77 18.86 -9.44
N VAL A 341 -8.09 18.12 -10.50
CA VAL A 341 -7.66 18.42 -11.88
C VAL A 341 -8.64 19.40 -12.52
N SER A 342 -9.94 19.17 -12.32
CA SER A 342 -11.03 20.03 -12.75
C SER A 342 -12.16 19.99 -11.71
N ASP A 343 -13.29 20.61 -12.01
CA ASP A 343 -14.48 20.50 -11.14
C ASP A 343 -15.09 19.09 -11.12
N ARG A 344 -14.69 18.23 -12.07
CA ARG A 344 -15.23 16.88 -12.25
C ARG A 344 -14.19 15.80 -12.04
N ILE A 345 -12.92 16.13 -12.05
CA ILE A 345 -11.83 15.12 -12.01
C ILE A 345 -10.86 15.40 -10.87
N ALA A 346 -10.60 14.37 -10.07
CA ALA A 346 -9.55 14.38 -9.08
C ALA A 346 -8.64 13.13 -9.19
N VAL A 347 -7.42 13.24 -8.68
CA VAL A 347 -6.39 12.19 -8.71
C VAL A 347 -5.87 11.95 -7.31
N ALA A 348 -5.71 10.67 -6.94
CA ALA A 348 -4.99 10.24 -5.74
C ALA A 348 -4.02 9.10 -6.09
N ALA A 349 -2.72 9.32 -5.87
CA ALA A 349 -1.66 8.39 -6.26
C ALA A 349 -0.37 8.61 -5.46
N ARG A 350 0.67 7.83 -5.74
CA ARG A 350 2.03 7.97 -5.22
C ARG A 350 2.12 7.77 -3.70
N LEU A 351 1.88 6.52 -3.26
CA LEU A 351 1.89 6.17 -1.84
C LEU A 351 3.26 5.71 -1.32
N GLY A 352 4.31 5.66 -2.18
CA GLY A 352 5.71 5.42 -1.78
C GLY A 352 5.95 4.10 -1.03
N GLY A 353 5.18 3.04 -1.31
CA GLY A 353 5.25 1.77 -0.56
C GLY A 353 4.36 1.71 0.68
N MET A 354 3.86 2.85 1.19
CA MET A 354 3.06 2.95 2.43
C MET A 354 1.55 2.89 2.17
N GLY A 355 1.12 2.07 1.19
CA GLY A 355 -0.28 2.03 0.74
C GLY A 355 -1.28 1.54 1.79
N VAL A 356 -0.89 0.63 2.67
CA VAL A 356 -1.76 0.16 3.77
C VAL A 356 -2.00 1.28 4.77
N ALA A 357 -0.97 2.07 5.09
CA ALA A 357 -1.07 3.18 6.03
C ALA A 357 -1.82 4.39 5.46
N LEU A 358 -1.65 4.70 4.18
CA LEU A 358 -2.19 5.93 3.59
C LEU A 358 -3.48 5.74 2.80
N GLY A 359 -3.74 4.53 2.29
CA GLY A 359 -4.74 4.30 1.25
C GLY A 359 -6.18 4.66 1.65
N SER A 360 -6.56 4.39 2.89
CA SER A 360 -7.90 4.72 3.40
C SER A 360 -8.12 6.23 3.49
N LEU A 361 -7.14 6.96 4.01
CA LEU A 361 -7.21 8.40 4.16
C LEU A 361 -7.18 9.11 2.79
N LEU A 362 -6.29 8.68 1.89
CA LEU A 362 -6.23 9.24 0.54
C LEU A 362 -7.52 9.02 -0.24
N GLY A 363 -8.15 7.84 -0.08
CA GLY A 363 -9.44 7.54 -0.69
C GLY A 363 -10.53 8.49 -0.19
N LYS A 364 -10.56 8.73 1.12
CA LYS A 364 -11.47 9.72 1.71
C LYS A 364 -11.20 11.12 1.16
N GLU A 365 -9.95 11.58 1.22
CA GLU A 365 -9.58 12.93 0.81
C GLU A 365 -9.89 13.21 -0.67
N VAL A 366 -9.66 12.24 -1.58
CA VAL A 366 -9.98 12.43 -3.01
C VAL A 366 -11.49 12.46 -3.27
N ALA A 367 -12.29 11.73 -2.48
CA ALA A 367 -13.74 11.81 -2.57
C ALA A 367 -14.26 13.17 -2.09
N ASP A 368 -13.67 13.71 -1.02
CA ASP A 368 -14.04 15.01 -0.45
C ASP A 368 -13.70 16.21 -1.41
N LEU A 369 -12.83 16.02 -2.41
CA LEU A 369 -12.52 17.03 -3.44
C LEU A 369 -13.61 17.18 -4.49
N LEU A 370 -14.48 16.22 -4.62
CA LEU A 370 -15.50 16.10 -5.66
C LEU A 370 -16.89 16.08 -5.07
#